data_e3078ac6f3b484923c8f2158d4c4310f
#
_entry.id   e3078ac6f3b484923c8f2158d4c4310f
#
_cell.length_a   1.000
_cell.length_b   1.000
_cell.length_c   1.000
_cell.angle_alpha   90.00
_cell.angle_beta   90.00
_cell.angle_gamma   90.00
#
_symmetry.space_group_name_H-M   'P 1'
#
loop_
_entity.id
_entity.type
_entity.pdbx_description
1 polymer ?
#
loop_
_entity_poly.entity_id
_entity_poly.type
_entity_poly.pdbx_seq_one_letter_code
_entity_poly.pdbx_strand_id
1 'polypeptide(L)'
;EMSASLVGSEMCIRDRIQAYEAMFALWSEFDPTIVGVKDVDLGVKKIAGVRVPVLNSVELEVRPFSMFSSPKWYYDGISLLRGLARTAIEREFVQAKLDLLEYSRKKTTQKVNLFEKVQIPGYEDALRKIKRFMEDEENLSKSSQKILKTLQEKRKEAEA
;
A
#
# COMPACT_ATOMS: atom_id res chain seq x y z
N GLU A 1 12.13 -14.66 -0.71
CA GLU A 1 11.38 -15.61 0.15
C GLU A 1 9.89 -15.74 -0.24
N MET A 2 9.24 -14.71 -0.81
CA MET A 2 7.84 -14.81 -1.26
C MET A 2 7.64 -15.72 -2.49
N SER A 3 8.60 -15.84 -3.38
CA SER A 3 8.49 -16.68 -4.59
C SER A 3 8.49 -18.18 -4.29
N ALA A 4 9.24 -18.63 -3.28
CA ALA A 4 9.31 -20.05 -2.88
C ALA A 4 7.99 -20.55 -2.25
N SER A 5 7.28 -19.66 -1.51
CA SER A 5 5.98 -19.98 -0.93
C SER A 5 4.88 -20.12 -1.99
N LEU A 6 4.91 -19.29 -3.05
CA LEU A 6 3.98 -19.38 -4.17
C LEU A 6 4.16 -20.67 -4.98
N VAL A 7 5.40 -21.05 -5.28
CA VAL A 7 5.71 -22.31 -6.00
C VAL A 7 5.26 -23.52 -5.19
N GLY A 8 5.43 -23.52 -3.88
CA GLY A 8 4.94 -24.59 -3.01
C GLY A 8 3.42 -24.71 -3.01
N SER A 9 2.68 -23.59 -3.03
CA SER A 9 1.21 -23.60 -3.09
C SER A 9 0.68 -24.07 -4.46
N GLU A 10 1.33 -23.69 -5.56
CA GLU A 10 0.96 -24.15 -6.91
C GLU A 10 1.20 -25.65 -7.10
N MET A 11 2.29 -26.19 -6.58
CA MET A 11 2.55 -27.65 -6.58
C MET A 11 1.48 -28.40 -5.78
N CYS A 12 1.13 -27.93 -4.58
CA CYS A 12 0.05 -28.54 -3.79
C CYS A 12 -1.31 -28.50 -4.50
N ILE A 13 -1.61 -27.42 -5.24
CA ILE A 13 -2.84 -27.31 -6.04
C ILE A 13 -2.82 -28.31 -7.19
N ARG A 14 -1.72 -28.44 -7.92
CA ARG A 14 -1.57 -29.38 -9.04
C ARG A 14 -1.69 -30.83 -8.57
N ASP A 15 -1.04 -31.21 -7.48
CA ASP A 15 -1.14 -32.55 -6.91
C ASP A 15 -2.54 -32.91 -6.47
N ARG A 16 -3.29 -31.95 -5.87
CA ARG A 16 -4.70 -32.13 -5.53
C ARG A 16 -5.59 -32.25 -6.76
N ILE A 17 -5.34 -31.48 -7.82
CA ILE A 17 -6.07 -31.61 -9.09
C ILE A 17 -5.88 -33.00 -9.68
N GLN A 18 -4.65 -33.53 -9.73
CA GLN A 18 -4.37 -34.87 -10.20
C GLN A 18 -5.07 -35.95 -9.37
N ALA A 19 -5.07 -35.80 -8.05
CA ALA A 19 -5.75 -36.75 -7.16
C ALA A 19 -7.28 -36.83 -7.36
N TYR A 20 -7.87 -35.73 -7.86
CA TYR A 20 -9.32 -35.64 -8.09
C TYR A 20 -9.72 -35.57 -9.57
N GLU A 21 -8.82 -35.95 -10.49
CA GLU A 21 -9.08 -35.92 -11.94
C GLU A 21 -10.35 -36.68 -12.34
N ALA A 22 -10.61 -37.84 -11.71
CA ALA A 22 -11.83 -38.61 -11.91
C ALA A 22 -13.11 -37.87 -11.47
N MET A 23 -13.01 -37.00 -10.45
CA MET A 23 -14.15 -36.15 -10.00
C MET A 23 -14.44 -35.02 -10.98
N PHE A 24 -13.42 -34.48 -11.66
CA PHE A 24 -13.62 -33.45 -12.69
C PHE A 24 -14.37 -33.97 -13.92
N ALA A 25 -14.27 -35.25 -14.23
CA ALA A 25 -15.06 -35.87 -15.29
C ALA A 25 -16.58 -35.86 -14.96
N LEU A 26 -16.93 -35.88 -13.68
CA LEU A 26 -18.31 -35.83 -13.19
C LEU A 26 -18.82 -34.39 -12.90
N TRP A 27 -18.04 -33.39 -13.23
CA TRP A 27 -18.37 -31.98 -12.94
C TRP A 27 -19.68 -31.51 -13.61
N SER A 28 -20.02 -32.08 -14.74
CA SER A 28 -21.28 -31.78 -15.45
C SER A 28 -22.54 -32.20 -14.68
N GLU A 29 -22.41 -33.15 -13.74
CA GLU A 29 -23.47 -33.62 -12.89
C GLU A 29 -23.57 -32.87 -11.56
N PHE A 30 -22.55 -32.06 -11.25
CA PHE A 30 -22.45 -31.31 -10.01
C PHE A 30 -22.99 -29.89 -10.17
N ASP A 31 -23.93 -29.50 -9.32
CA ASP A 31 -24.46 -28.14 -9.31
C ASP A 31 -23.60 -27.23 -8.38
N PRO A 32 -22.77 -26.33 -8.96
CA PRO A 32 -21.93 -25.44 -8.17
C PRO A 32 -22.73 -24.40 -7.36
N THR A 33 -24.01 -24.19 -7.68
CA THR A 33 -24.86 -23.19 -7.01
C THR A 33 -25.29 -23.61 -5.60
N ILE A 34 -24.97 -24.84 -5.20
CA ILE A 34 -25.30 -25.38 -3.88
C ILE A 34 -24.60 -24.64 -2.75
N VAL A 35 -23.35 -24.16 -3.00
CA VAL A 35 -22.61 -23.37 -2.04
C VAL A 35 -22.81 -21.90 -2.34
N GLY A 36 -23.51 -21.21 -1.45
CA GLY A 36 -23.71 -19.76 -1.49
C GLY A 36 -22.85 -19.06 -0.45
N VAL A 37 -22.50 -17.79 -0.70
CA VAL A 37 -21.92 -16.91 0.30
C VAL A 37 -23.07 -16.29 1.09
N LYS A 38 -23.10 -16.53 2.40
CA LYS A 38 -24.12 -15.97 3.28
C LYS A 38 -23.72 -14.61 3.81
N ASP A 39 -22.52 -14.51 4.37
CA ASP A 39 -22.00 -13.27 4.94
C ASP A 39 -20.48 -13.22 4.88
N VAL A 40 -19.95 -12.00 4.75
CA VAL A 40 -18.51 -11.71 4.72
C VAL A 40 -18.23 -10.59 5.70
N ASP A 41 -17.62 -10.92 6.83
CA ASP A 41 -17.26 -9.92 7.84
C ASP A 41 -15.92 -9.25 7.46
N LEU A 42 -15.99 -7.94 7.27
CA LEU A 42 -14.86 -7.11 6.87
C LEU A 42 -14.50 -6.12 7.98
N GLY A 43 -13.27 -6.23 8.45
CA GLY A 43 -12.65 -5.23 9.32
C GLY A 43 -11.83 -4.20 8.52
N VAL A 44 -11.43 -3.12 9.18
CA VAL A 44 -10.52 -2.11 8.61
C VAL A 44 -9.32 -1.96 9.51
N LYS A 45 -8.13 -2.17 8.95
CA LYS A 45 -6.84 -1.95 9.62
C LYS A 45 -6.07 -0.82 8.95
N LYS A 46 -5.45 0.04 9.75
CA LYS A 46 -4.58 1.09 9.24
C LYS A 46 -3.14 0.60 9.16
N ILE A 47 -2.55 0.59 7.96
CA ILE A 47 -1.16 0.20 7.70
C ILE A 47 -0.46 1.37 7.02
N ALA A 48 0.59 1.90 7.64
CA ALA A 48 1.37 3.04 7.10
C ALA A 48 0.50 4.24 6.68
N GLY A 49 -0.57 4.53 7.44
CA GLY A 49 -1.49 5.63 7.13
C GLY A 49 -2.61 5.30 6.13
N VAL A 50 -2.56 4.13 5.49
CA VAL A 50 -3.57 3.65 4.54
C VAL A 50 -4.58 2.77 5.26
N ARG A 51 -5.87 3.02 5.03
CA ARG A 51 -6.94 2.14 5.53
C ARG A 51 -7.05 0.94 4.59
N VAL A 52 -6.76 -0.22 5.13
CA VAL A 52 -6.77 -1.48 4.39
C VAL A 52 -7.86 -2.36 4.97
N PRO A 53 -8.73 -2.94 4.13
CA PRO A 53 -9.73 -3.89 4.62
C PRO A 53 -9.04 -5.18 5.10
N VAL A 54 -9.60 -5.81 6.11
CA VAL A 54 -9.16 -7.10 6.67
C VAL A 54 -10.36 -8.04 6.66
N LEU A 55 -10.16 -9.23 6.11
CA LEU A 55 -11.16 -10.29 6.14
C LEU A 55 -11.11 -10.99 7.51
N ASN A 56 -12.18 -10.88 8.30
CA ASN A 56 -12.27 -11.52 9.60
C ASN A 56 -12.85 -12.94 9.47
N SER A 57 -14.01 -13.07 8.82
CA SER A 57 -14.69 -14.35 8.64
C SER A 57 -15.50 -14.40 7.36
N VAL A 58 -15.66 -15.60 6.81
CA VAL A 58 -16.49 -15.88 5.65
C VAL A 58 -17.45 -17.00 6.03
N GLU A 59 -18.75 -16.69 6.04
CA GLU A 59 -19.80 -17.68 6.25
C GLU A 59 -20.35 -18.16 4.90
N LEU A 60 -20.23 -19.46 4.68
CA LEU A 60 -20.73 -20.13 3.49
C LEU A 60 -21.95 -20.96 3.86
N GLU A 61 -23.04 -20.77 3.14
CA GLU A 61 -24.28 -21.54 3.30
C GLU A 61 -24.34 -22.62 2.23
N VAL A 62 -24.81 -23.82 2.65
CA VAL A 62 -25.07 -24.94 1.74
C VAL A 62 -26.58 -25.08 1.61
N ARG A 63 -27.10 -25.02 0.39
CA ARG A 63 -28.52 -25.26 0.12
C ARG A 63 -28.88 -26.70 0.45
N PRO A 64 -30.10 -26.96 0.97
CA PRO A 64 -30.51 -28.31 1.25
C PRO A 64 -30.59 -29.13 -0.04
N PHE A 65 -30.01 -30.30 -0.03
CA PHE A 65 -30.04 -31.27 -1.13
C PHE A 65 -30.45 -32.65 -0.61
N SER A 66 -31.00 -33.49 -1.49
CA SER A 66 -31.43 -34.84 -1.12
C SER A 66 -30.27 -35.82 -1.14
N MET A 67 -29.91 -36.37 0.01
CA MET A 67 -28.87 -37.40 0.13
C MET A 67 -29.21 -38.71 -0.59
N PHE A 68 -30.49 -39.02 -0.75
CA PHE A 68 -30.93 -40.27 -1.35
C PHE A 68 -30.88 -40.29 -2.88
N SER A 69 -30.99 -39.11 -3.49
CA SER A 69 -30.93 -38.97 -4.96
C SER A 69 -29.55 -38.52 -5.46
N SER A 70 -28.62 -38.26 -4.56
CA SER A 70 -27.27 -37.74 -4.90
C SER A 70 -26.21 -38.84 -4.83
N PRO A 71 -25.21 -38.86 -5.71
CA PRO A 71 -24.10 -39.80 -5.66
C PRO A 71 -23.29 -39.68 -4.35
N LYS A 72 -22.65 -40.77 -3.91
CA LYS A 72 -21.86 -40.79 -2.65
C LYS A 72 -20.76 -39.75 -2.58
N TRP A 73 -20.15 -39.41 -3.71
CA TRP A 73 -19.05 -38.40 -3.81
C TRP A 73 -19.53 -36.95 -3.65
N TYR A 74 -20.84 -36.72 -3.69
CA TYR A 74 -21.43 -35.37 -3.68
C TYR A 74 -21.09 -34.59 -2.40
N TYR A 75 -21.05 -35.27 -1.26
CA TYR A 75 -20.68 -34.69 0.02
C TYR A 75 -19.20 -34.20 0.02
N ASP A 76 -18.30 -34.99 -0.54
CA ASP A 76 -16.88 -34.63 -0.68
C ASP A 76 -16.73 -33.46 -1.67
N GLY A 77 -17.51 -33.46 -2.75
CA GLY A 77 -17.58 -32.38 -3.70
C GLY A 77 -17.99 -31.04 -3.07
N ILE A 78 -19.01 -31.05 -2.21
CA ILE A 78 -19.46 -29.86 -1.47
C ILE A 78 -18.36 -29.35 -0.52
N SER A 79 -17.66 -30.25 0.18
CA SER A 79 -16.58 -29.85 1.08
C SER A 79 -15.43 -29.18 0.34
N LEU A 80 -15.07 -29.72 -0.82
CA LEU A 80 -14.06 -29.14 -1.71
C LEU A 80 -14.50 -27.79 -2.28
N LEU A 81 -15.76 -27.68 -2.72
CA LEU A 81 -16.32 -26.45 -3.24
C LEU A 81 -16.33 -25.34 -2.18
N ARG A 82 -16.65 -25.67 -0.93
CA ARG A 82 -16.56 -24.72 0.19
C ARG A 82 -15.14 -24.23 0.40
N GLY A 83 -14.14 -25.14 0.34
CA GLY A 83 -12.73 -24.79 0.43
C GLY A 83 -12.29 -23.88 -0.72
N LEU A 84 -12.72 -24.21 -1.94
CA LEU A 84 -12.42 -23.45 -3.14
C LEU A 84 -13.06 -22.05 -3.09
N ALA A 85 -14.32 -21.94 -2.71
CA ALA A 85 -15.03 -20.67 -2.57
C ALA A 85 -14.34 -19.76 -1.53
N ARG A 86 -13.93 -20.32 -0.41
CA ARG A 86 -13.19 -19.57 0.62
C ARG A 86 -11.87 -19.03 0.08
N THR A 87 -11.06 -19.87 -0.57
CA THR A 87 -9.76 -19.42 -1.12
C THR A 87 -9.93 -18.44 -2.29
N ALA A 88 -11.00 -18.56 -3.07
CA ALA A 88 -11.31 -17.60 -4.13
C ALA A 88 -11.64 -16.21 -3.55
N ILE A 89 -12.46 -16.15 -2.50
CA ILE A 89 -12.77 -14.90 -1.80
C ILE A 89 -11.51 -14.29 -1.17
N GLU A 90 -10.69 -15.11 -0.50
CA GLU A 90 -9.43 -14.66 0.09
C GLU A 90 -8.48 -14.09 -0.97
N ARG A 91 -8.40 -14.73 -2.14
CA ARG A 91 -7.59 -14.24 -3.27
C ARG A 91 -8.05 -12.88 -3.77
N GLU A 92 -9.34 -12.72 -4.06
CA GLU A 92 -9.90 -11.43 -4.53
C GLU A 92 -9.66 -10.32 -3.50
N PHE A 93 -9.84 -10.65 -2.24
CA PHE A 93 -9.60 -9.75 -1.14
C PHE A 93 -8.12 -9.30 -1.05
N VAL A 94 -7.19 -10.25 -1.15
CA VAL A 94 -5.75 -9.94 -1.16
C VAL A 94 -5.36 -9.12 -2.37
N GLN A 95 -5.96 -9.38 -3.53
CA GLN A 95 -5.73 -8.60 -4.74
C GLN A 95 -6.19 -7.14 -4.56
N ALA A 96 -7.41 -6.92 -4.08
CA ALA A 96 -7.93 -5.59 -3.80
C ALA A 96 -7.05 -4.82 -2.78
N LYS A 97 -6.56 -5.51 -1.76
CA LYS A 97 -5.62 -4.97 -0.77
C LYS A 97 -4.30 -4.56 -1.42
N LEU A 98 -3.79 -5.35 -2.33
CA LEU A 98 -2.54 -5.11 -3.06
C LEU A 98 -2.68 -3.85 -3.92
N ASP A 99 -3.75 -3.74 -4.70
CA ASP A 99 -4.02 -2.60 -5.57
C ASP A 99 -4.08 -1.28 -4.78
N LEU A 100 -4.72 -1.32 -3.62
CA LEU A 100 -4.85 -0.17 -2.73
C LEU A 100 -3.50 0.27 -2.14
N LEU A 101 -2.65 -0.68 -1.75
CA LEU A 101 -1.31 -0.41 -1.26
C LEU A 101 -0.38 0.08 -2.37
N GLU A 102 -0.46 -0.47 -3.58
CA GLU A 102 0.32 -0.02 -4.73
C GLU A 102 -0.04 1.42 -5.14
N TYR A 103 -1.31 1.75 -5.16
CA TYR A 103 -1.76 3.11 -5.41
C TYR A 103 -1.19 4.10 -4.40
N SER A 104 -1.25 3.76 -3.10
CA SER A 104 -0.69 4.57 -2.03
C SER A 104 0.83 4.70 -2.15
N ARG A 105 1.53 3.62 -2.48
CA ARG A 105 2.97 3.63 -2.73
C ARG A 105 3.33 4.57 -3.87
N LYS A 106 2.64 4.48 -5.01
CA LYS A 106 2.86 5.36 -6.17
C LYS A 106 2.69 6.83 -5.79
N LYS A 107 1.60 7.17 -5.09
CA LYS A 107 1.37 8.54 -4.60
C LYS A 107 2.46 9.04 -3.65
N THR A 108 2.90 8.20 -2.72
CA THR A 108 3.96 8.56 -1.78
C THR A 108 5.28 8.77 -2.51
N THR A 109 5.64 7.89 -3.44
CA THR A 109 6.87 8.03 -4.24
C THR A 109 6.84 9.32 -5.07
N GLN A 110 5.70 9.67 -5.67
CA GLN A 110 5.56 10.94 -6.41
C GLN A 110 5.80 12.15 -5.51
N LYS A 111 5.23 12.14 -4.29
CA LYS A 111 5.46 13.22 -3.31
C LYS A 111 6.91 13.32 -2.88
N VAL A 112 7.54 12.18 -2.57
CA VAL A 112 8.96 12.15 -2.19
C VAL A 112 9.85 12.70 -3.32
N ASN A 113 9.64 12.25 -4.55
CA ASN A 113 10.37 12.77 -5.71
C ASN A 113 10.17 14.28 -5.91
N LEU A 114 8.96 14.80 -5.68
CA LEU A 114 8.69 16.24 -5.75
C LEU A 114 9.48 17.00 -4.68
N PHE A 115 9.48 16.50 -3.45
CA PHE A 115 10.24 17.14 -2.37
C PHE A 115 11.74 17.09 -2.65
N GLU A 116 12.30 15.94 -2.96
CA GLU A 116 13.74 15.78 -3.14
C GLU A 116 14.28 16.53 -4.37
N LYS A 117 13.56 16.52 -5.49
CA LYS A 117 14.09 17.06 -6.75
C LYS A 117 13.74 18.54 -6.99
N VAL A 118 12.66 19.03 -6.39
CA VAL A 118 12.17 20.39 -6.68
C VAL A 118 12.15 21.27 -5.44
N GLN A 119 11.50 20.82 -4.37
CA GLN A 119 11.27 21.70 -3.23
C GLN A 119 12.52 21.89 -2.39
N ILE A 120 13.24 20.84 -2.04
CA ILE A 120 14.47 20.94 -1.23
C ILE A 120 15.52 21.80 -1.92
N PRO A 121 15.92 21.57 -3.18
CA PRO A 121 16.88 22.43 -3.86
C PRO A 121 16.38 23.88 -4.00
N GLY A 122 15.09 24.09 -4.27
CA GLY A 122 14.51 25.43 -4.33
C GLY A 122 14.59 26.20 -3.02
N TYR A 123 14.35 25.55 -1.91
CA TYR A 123 14.50 26.18 -0.59
C TYR A 123 15.96 26.39 -0.20
N GLU A 124 16.87 25.51 -0.56
CA GLU A 124 18.30 25.71 -0.35
C GLU A 124 18.84 26.90 -1.12
N ASP A 125 18.39 27.11 -2.37
CA ASP A 125 18.75 28.28 -3.15
C ASP A 125 18.17 29.58 -2.56
N ALA A 126 16.93 29.53 -2.08
CA ALA A 126 16.32 30.66 -1.39
C ALA A 126 17.10 31.02 -0.10
N LEU A 127 17.45 30.04 0.70
CA LEU A 127 18.26 30.23 1.91
C LEU A 127 19.64 30.83 1.58
N ARG A 128 20.29 30.35 0.52
CA ARG A 128 21.59 30.95 0.07
C ARG A 128 21.45 32.40 -0.34
N LYS A 129 20.38 32.77 -1.04
CA LYS A 129 20.11 34.16 -1.43
C LYS A 129 19.84 35.05 -0.20
N ILE A 130 19.00 34.59 0.73
CA ILE A 130 18.73 35.33 1.97
C ILE A 130 20.02 35.54 2.78
N LYS A 131 20.82 34.46 2.93
CA LYS A 131 22.08 34.58 3.67
C LYS A 131 23.04 35.58 3.05
N ARG A 132 23.21 35.58 1.72
CA ARG A 132 24.02 36.61 1.02
C ARG A 132 23.51 38.02 1.24
N PHE A 133 22.19 38.20 1.12
CA PHE A 133 21.60 39.52 1.37
C PHE A 133 21.84 40.01 2.80
N MET A 134 21.72 39.15 3.79
CA MET A 134 22.03 39.51 5.18
C MET A 134 23.53 39.84 5.38
N GLU A 135 24.43 39.09 4.76
CA GLU A 135 25.87 39.36 4.80
C GLU A 135 26.21 40.72 4.13
N ASP A 136 25.57 41.02 3.00
CA ASP A 136 25.74 42.32 2.31
C ASP A 136 25.18 43.48 3.15
N GLU A 137 24.03 43.33 3.77
CA GLU A 137 23.44 44.34 4.66
C GLU A 137 24.35 44.60 5.89
N GLU A 138 24.86 43.54 6.51
CA GLU A 138 25.82 43.65 7.62
C GLU A 138 27.11 44.37 7.19
N ASN A 139 27.64 44.06 6.01
CA ASN A 139 28.83 44.72 5.46
C ASN A 139 28.59 46.22 5.17
N LEU A 140 27.42 46.56 4.61
CA LEU A 140 27.00 47.96 4.42
C LEU A 140 26.87 48.71 5.74
N SER A 141 26.27 48.09 6.74
CA SER A 141 26.18 48.65 8.09
C SER A 141 27.55 48.91 8.71
N LYS A 142 28.46 47.96 8.64
CA LYS A 142 29.85 48.07 9.13
C LYS A 142 30.62 49.16 8.38
N SER A 143 30.44 49.28 7.07
CA SER A 143 31.06 50.34 6.25
C SER A 143 30.55 51.70 6.63
N SER A 144 29.23 51.87 6.81
CA SER A 144 28.60 53.12 7.25
C SER A 144 29.12 53.57 8.62
N GLN A 145 29.25 52.63 9.56
CA GLN A 145 29.81 52.89 10.90
C GLN A 145 31.24 53.35 10.84
N LYS A 146 32.08 52.75 9.97
CA LYS A 146 33.47 53.16 9.76
C LYS A 146 33.52 54.61 9.23
N ILE A 147 32.73 54.95 8.22
CA ILE A 147 32.69 56.29 7.64
C ILE A 147 32.28 57.30 8.70
N LEU A 148 31.24 57.01 9.49
CA LEU A 148 30.80 57.87 10.59
C LEU A 148 31.90 58.12 11.62
N LYS A 149 32.61 57.05 11.98
CA LYS A 149 33.75 57.16 12.93
C LYS A 149 34.86 58.04 12.41
N THR A 150 35.28 57.87 11.15
CA THR A 150 36.27 58.70 10.50
C THR A 150 35.88 60.17 10.39
N LEU A 151 34.56 60.43 10.11
CA LEU A 151 34.02 61.77 10.08
C LEU A 151 34.02 62.45 11.47
N GLN A 152 33.71 61.70 12.51
CA GLN A 152 33.77 62.19 13.88
C GLN A 152 35.18 62.50 14.34
N GLU A 153 36.17 61.64 13.98
CA GLU A 153 37.59 61.87 14.27
C GLU A 153 38.10 63.14 13.58
N LYS A 154 37.82 63.32 12.29
CA LYS A 154 38.16 64.56 11.55
C LYS A 154 37.52 65.80 12.11
N ARG A 155 36.29 65.76 12.61
CA ARG A 155 35.65 66.91 13.28
C ARG A 155 36.35 67.25 14.57
N LYS A 156 36.72 66.27 15.38
CA LYS A 156 37.46 66.50 16.62
C LYS A 156 38.83 67.14 16.39
N GLU A 157 39.51 66.67 15.31
CA GLU A 157 40.81 67.24 14.89
C GLU A 157 40.69 68.71 14.38
N ALA A 158 39.54 69.05 13.79
CA ALA A 158 39.27 70.39 13.31
C ALA A 158 38.81 71.39 14.39
N GLU A 159 38.32 70.91 15.53
CA GLU A 159 37.84 71.69 16.70
C GLU A 159 38.94 71.86 17.78
N ALA A 160 40.08 71.12 17.64
CA ALA A 160 41.25 71.21 18.53
C ALA A 160 42.37 72.11 17.96
#